data_ddf9635e3b71ce217feeec5e8f58467b
#
_entry.id   ddf9635e3b71ce217feeec5e8f58467b
#
_cell.length_a   1.000
_cell.length_b   1.000
_cell.length_c   1.000
_cell.angle_alpha   90.00
_cell.angle_beta   90.00
_cell.angle_gamma   90.00
#
_symmetry.space_group_name_H-M   'P 1'
#
loop_
_entity.id
_entity.type
_entity.pdbx_description
1 polymer ?
#
loop_
_entity_poly.entity_id
_entity_poly.type
_entity_poly.pdbx_seq_one_letter_code
_entity_poly.pdbx_strand_id
1 'polypeptide(L)'
;MTDAQENFDVILTKYKTAGEIAAKAMRTLVDAAQEGKTVLELMQLGDEAVEQGTAAVFKDKKMSKGLAFPTTVSINHVVCNYAPLPSDEASKTQLKNGDVVKFQLGAQIDGYPAVLGETVVVGASAQNPVTGRAADVIKAAHTAADVAIRLMRPGMLNHDVGKQIEQSIKDFDVRGVDGMQTNQFSKDNISGKKKLAFGGDGSSRPDACKLEENEVYGVDIVVSTSADGKSKSDDAFTSIFCKTNATYLLKMATSRKVFSEIQKKAGAFPFNLRALEDEKRARMGVQECSNHGLVTPFQVLVDASASAITAQVFFTVAVSGKGAIRLTPAPTWFDAEKVKSEKEVTNEEIKALLATSVRQTKKKTKKTTDGSSAPAAA
;
A
#
# COMPACT_ATOMS: atom_id res chain seq x y z
N MET A 1 32.54 -3.94 -14.01
CA MET A 1 31.51 -4.45 -14.93
C MET A 1 30.38 -3.45 -14.87
N THR A 2 30.16 -2.68 -15.92
CA THR A 2 29.07 -1.70 -16.01
C THR A 2 27.77 -2.50 -16.06
N ASP A 3 26.93 -2.40 -15.00
CA ASP A 3 25.56 -2.88 -15.03
C ASP A 3 24.87 -2.18 -16.22
N ALA A 4 24.55 -2.95 -17.25
CA ALA A 4 23.72 -2.48 -18.35
C ALA A 4 22.39 -2.07 -17.72
N GLN A 5 22.03 -0.79 -17.82
CA GLN A 5 20.80 -0.22 -17.28
C GLN A 5 19.63 -1.05 -17.84
N GLU A 6 18.94 -1.79 -16.95
CA GLU A 6 17.85 -2.69 -17.33
C GLU A 6 16.73 -1.87 -18.00
N ASN A 7 16.19 -2.36 -19.12
CA ASN A 7 15.12 -1.67 -19.83
C ASN A 7 13.89 -1.52 -18.90
N PHE A 8 13.33 -0.31 -18.81
CA PHE A 8 12.20 0.00 -17.95
C PHE A 8 10.98 -0.91 -18.20
N ASP A 9 10.74 -1.37 -19.43
CA ASP A 9 9.67 -2.32 -19.75
C ASP A 9 9.87 -3.69 -19.07
N VAL A 10 11.13 -4.14 -18.94
CA VAL A 10 11.48 -5.37 -18.20
C VAL A 10 11.23 -5.16 -16.71
N ILE A 11 11.64 -4.00 -16.16
CA ILE A 11 11.40 -3.60 -14.78
C ILE A 11 9.88 -3.55 -14.51
N LEU A 12 9.10 -2.91 -15.38
CA LEU A 12 7.64 -2.86 -15.26
C LEU A 12 7.00 -4.23 -15.26
N THR A 13 7.54 -5.18 -16.04
CA THR A 13 7.04 -6.57 -16.05
C THR A 13 7.24 -7.23 -14.69
N LYS A 14 8.38 -7.02 -14.03
CA LYS A 14 8.66 -7.56 -12.68
C LYS A 14 7.71 -6.95 -11.65
N TYR A 15 7.53 -5.63 -11.67
CA TYR A 15 6.56 -4.93 -10.81
C TYR A 15 5.13 -5.44 -11.01
N LYS A 16 4.68 -5.60 -12.25
CA LYS A 16 3.34 -6.10 -12.55
C LYS A 16 3.14 -7.53 -12.08
N THR A 17 4.13 -8.41 -12.31
CA THR A 17 4.08 -9.79 -11.82
C THR A 17 3.98 -9.82 -10.28
N ALA A 18 4.78 -9.01 -9.59
CA ALA A 18 4.68 -8.86 -8.15
C ALA A 18 3.30 -8.34 -7.72
N GLY A 19 2.76 -7.33 -8.44
CA GLY A 19 1.44 -6.76 -8.17
C GLY A 19 0.29 -7.75 -8.39
N GLU A 20 0.36 -8.58 -9.41
CA GLU A 20 -0.64 -9.63 -9.66
C GLU A 20 -0.64 -10.72 -8.58
N ILE A 21 0.56 -11.12 -8.11
CA ILE A 21 0.71 -12.07 -7.00
C ILE A 21 0.13 -11.48 -5.72
N ALA A 22 0.51 -10.25 -5.38
CA ALA A 22 0.01 -9.56 -4.21
C ALA A 22 -1.52 -9.39 -4.26
N ALA A 23 -2.09 -9.04 -5.42
CA ALA A 23 -3.54 -8.91 -5.59
C ALA A 23 -4.27 -10.26 -5.47
N LYS A 24 -3.66 -11.36 -5.93
CA LYS A 24 -4.23 -12.70 -5.71
C LYS A 24 -4.24 -13.07 -4.24
N ALA A 25 -3.15 -12.81 -3.51
CA ALA A 25 -3.08 -13.02 -2.07
C ALA A 25 -4.12 -12.15 -1.32
N MET A 26 -4.29 -10.89 -1.73
CA MET A 26 -5.29 -9.98 -1.15
C MET A 26 -6.72 -10.53 -1.34
N ARG A 27 -7.07 -11.03 -2.53
CA ARG A 27 -8.37 -11.66 -2.74
C ARG A 27 -8.61 -12.84 -1.79
N THR A 28 -7.60 -13.69 -1.61
CA THR A 28 -7.67 -14.80 -0.64
C THR A 28 -7.96 -14.30 0.78
N LEU A 29 -7.35 -13.18 1.19
CA LEU A 29 -7.61 -12.56 2.50
C LEU A 29 -9.02 -11.98 2.59
N VAL A 30 -9.45 -11.26 1.57
CA VAL A 30 -10.80 -10.67 1.50
C VAL A 30 -11.87 -11.74 1.62
N ASP A 31 -11.72 -12.86 0.90
CA ASP A 31 -12.65 -13.99 0.95
C ASP A 31 -12.63 -14.69 2.32
N ALA A 32 -11.49 -14.70 3.01
CA ALA A 32 -11.33 -15.29 4.33
C ALA A 32 -11.75 -14.35 5.49
N ALA A 33 -12.00 -13.07 5.23
CA ALA A 33 -12.35 -12.06 6.23
C ALA A 33 -13.79 -12.24 6.75
N GLN A 34 -14.00 -13.29 7.53
CA GLN A 34 -15.30 -13.66 8.09
C GLN A 34 -15.27 -13.58 9.61
N GLU A 35 -16.46 -13.46 10.23
CA GLU A 35 -16.62 -13.49 11.68
C GLU A 35 -16.00 -14.76 12.28
N GLY A 36 -15.28 -14.59 13.40
CA GLY A 36 -14.61 -15.67 14.12
C GLY A 36 -13.19 -15.98 13.61
N LYS A 37 -12.79 -15.49 12.46
CA LYS A 37 -11.39 -15.61 12.00
C LYS A 37 -10.45 -14.79 12.87
N THR A 38 -9.32 -15.38 13.25
CA THR A 38 -8.32 -14.69 14.07
C THR A 38 -7.37 -13.84 13.22
N VAL A 39 -6.84 -12.80 13.83
CA VAL A 39 -5.79 -11.95 13.20
C VAL A 39 -4.60 -12.80 12.75
N LEU A 40 -4.17 -13.76 13.58
CA LEU A 40 -3.03 -14.63 13.26
C LEU A 40 -3.28 -15.50 12.03
N GLU A 41 -4.45 -16.16 11.95
CA GLU A 41 -4.81 -17.00 10.79
C GLU A 41 -4.76 -16.20 9.49
N LEU A 42 -5.31 -14.97 9.51
CA LEU A 42 -5.34 -14.11 8.33
C LEU A 42 -3.94 -13.64 7.92
N MET A 43 -3.09 -13.26 8.89
CA MET A 43 -1.71 -12.88 8.58
C MET A 43 -0.92 -14.03 7.96
N GLN A 44 -1.04 -15.24 8.50
CA GLN A 44 -0.36 -16.42 7.98
C GLN A 44 -0.86 -16.76 6.57
N LEU A 45 -2.17 -16.74 6.37
CA LEU A 45 -2.80 -17.00 5.07
C LEU A 45 -2.27 -16.04 3.98
N GLY A 46 -2.15 -14.75 4.30
CA GLY A 46 -1.65 -13.76 3.35
C GLY A 46 -0.17 -13.95 3.01
N ASP A 47 0.68 -14.18 4.01
CA ASP A 47 2.11 -14.44 3.80
C ASP A 47 2.32 -15.71 2.95
N GLU A 48 1.65 -16.81 3.29
CA GLU A 48 1.72 -18.07 2.55
C GLU A 48 1.26 -17.91 1.09
N ALA A 49 0.18 -17.16 0.86
CA ALA A 49 -0.32 -16.91 -0.50
C ALA A 49 0.69 -16.12 -1.36
N VAL A 50 1.39 -15.14 -0.77
CA VAL A 50 2.46 -14.40 -1.46
C VAL A 50 3.66 -15.30 -1.73
N GLU A 51 4.11 -16.09 -0.75
CA GLU A 51 5.25 -17.00 -0.90
C GLU A 51 4.99 -18.06 -1.98
N GLN A 52 3.82 -18.69 -1.97
CA GLN A 52 3.40 -19.65 -3.00
C GLN A 52 3.33 -19.00 -4.38
N GLY A 53 2.76 -17.79 -4.47
CA GLY A 53 2.65 -17.05 -5.73
C GLY A 53 4.01 -16.69 -6.31
N THR A 54 4.94 -16.21 -5.49
CA THR A 54 6.29 -15.83 -5.92
C THR A 54 7.14 -17.07 -6.28
N ALA A 55 6.98 -18.18 -5.56
CA ALA A 55 7.64 -19.44 -5.88
C ALA A 55 7.19 -20.04 -7.24
N ALA A 56 5.95 -19.76 -7.65
CA ALA A 56 5.38 -20.30 -8.88
C ALA A 56 5.89 -19.65 -10.17
N VAL A 57 6.48 -18.44 -10.10
CA VAL A 57 6.94 -17.68 -11.27
C VAL A 57 8.46 -17.69 -11.39
N PHE A 58 8.99 -17.48 -12.60
CA PHE A 58 10.43 -17.41 -12.90
C PHE A 58 11.26 -18.54 -12.26
N LYS A 59 10.78 -19.78 -12.35
CA LYS A 59 11.39 -20.97 -11.70
C LYS A 59 12.82 -21.21 -12.17
N ASP A 60 13.10 -20.96 -13.43
CA ASP A 60 14.40 -21.21 -14.04
C ASP A 60 15.41 -20.06 -13.85
N LYS A 61 15.02 -19.00 -13.16
CA LYS A 61 15.87 -17.82 -12.93
C LYS A 61 16.29 -17.74 -11.46
N LYS A 62 17.59 -17.60 -11.25
CA LYS A 62 18.15 -17.34 -9.91
C LYS A 62 17.99 -15.85 -9.59
N MET A 63 16.83 -15.47 -9.03
CA MET A 63 16.52 -14.11 -8.62
C MET A 63 15.84 -14.07 -7.25
N SER A 64 15.95 -12.95 -6.55
CA SER A 64 15.26 -12.73 -5.29
C SER A 64 13.75 -12.66 -5.52
N LYS A 65 12.96 -13.38 -4.72
CA LYS A 65 11.49 -13.39 -4.76
C LYS A 65 10.95 -13.62 -3.37
N GLY A 66 9.77 -13.07 -3.08
CA GLY A 66 9.11 -13.28 -1.78
C GLY A 66 8.28 -12.09 -1.35
N LEU A 67 8.14 -11.93 -0.04
CA LEU A 67 7.44 -10.80 0.56
C LEU A 67 8.21 -9.49 0.33
N ALA A 68 7.50 -8.43 -0.08
CA ALA A 68 7.98 -7.05 -0.03
C ALA A 68 7.47 -6.32 1.23
N PHE A 69 6.35 -6.78 1.76
CA PHE A 69 5.77 -6.32 3.01
C PHE A 69 4.97 -7.47 3.64
N PRO A 70 5.15 -7.77 4.95
CA PRO A 70 4.41 -8.82 5.61
C PRO A 70 2.94 -8.47 5.74
N THR A 71 2.07 -9.48 5.76
CA THR A 71 0.63 -9.26 5.93
C THR A 71 0.30 -8.66 7.28
N THR A 72 -0.46 -7.57 7.25
CA THR A 72 -1.00 -6.88 8.43
C THR A 72 -2.52 -6.89 8.42
N VAL A 73 -3.13 -6.86 9.61
CA VAL A 73 -4.58 -6.90 9.81
C VAL A 73 -4.97 -5.84 10.83
N SER A 74 -5.24 -4.62 10.38
CA SER A 74 -5.54 -3.47 11.24
C SER A 74 -7.06 -3.25 11.34
N ILE A 75 -7.62 -3.32 12.56
CA ILE A 75 -9.06 -3.30 12.79
C ILE A 75 -9.51 -1.93 13.32
N ASN A 76 -10.61 -1.40 12.79
CA ASN A 76 -11.31 -0.19 13.23
C ASN A 76 -10.37 1.03 13.36
N HIS A 77 -10.05 1.47 14.59
CA HIS A 77 -9.20 2.63 14.88
C HIS A 77 -7.69 2.35 14.75
N VAL A 78 -7.28 1.09 14.61
CA VAL A 78 -5.88 0.76 14.31
C VAL A 78 -5.57 1.19 12.88
N VAL A 79 -4.64 2.10 12.72
CA VAL A 79 -4.33 2.73 11.42
C VAL A 79 -3.60 1.78 10.49
N CYS A 80 -2.43 1.27 10.91
CA CYS A 80 -1.58 0.43 10.08
C CYS A 80 -0.60 -0.43 10.88
N ASN A 81 0.11 -1.32 10.17
CA ASN A 81 1.23 -2.15 10.63
C ASN A 81 0.89 -3.14 11.76
N TYR A 82 -0.39 -3.39 12.03
CA TYR A 82 -0.79 -4.30 13.10
C TYR A 82 -0.58 -5.76 12.67
N ALA A 83 0.39 -6.39 13.31
CA ALA A 83 0.80 -7.76 13.03
C ALA A 83 1.33 -8.46 14.28
N PRO A 84 0.48 -8.70 15.30
CA PRO A 84 0.89 -9.28 16.57
C PRO A 84 1.55 -10.66 16.38
N LEU A 85 2.46 -10.99 17.28
CA LEU A 85 3.19 -12.25 17.22
C LEU A 85 2.36 -13.41 17.77
N PRO A 86 2.61 -14.67 17.37
CA PRO A 86 1.84 -15.82 17.80
C PRO A 86 1.70 -15.97 19.33
N SER A 87 2.70 -15.52 20.09
CA SER A 87 2.65 -15.56 21.57
C SER A 87 1.81 -14.43 22.18
N ASP A 88 1.45 -13.40 21.43
CA ASP A 88 0.63 -12.29 21.91
C ASP A 88 -0.85 -12.70 21.97
N GLU A 89 -1.55 -12.41 23.06
CA GLU A 89 -2.99 -12.62 23.15
C GLU A 89 -3.76 -11.87 22.05
N ALA A 90 -3.24 -10.73 21.64
CA ALA A 90 -3.80 -9.92 20.55
C ALA A 90 -3.85 -10.66 19.20
N SER A 91 -2.98 -11.65 18.96
CA SER A 91 -2.99 -12.47 17.74
C SER A 91 -4.23 -13.37 17.62
N LYS A 92 -4.85 -13.69 18.77
CA LYS A 92 -6.06 -14.51 18.88
C LYS A 92 -7.34 -13.69 18.75
N THR A 93 -7.24 -12.36 18.59
CA THR A 93 -8.40 -11.49 18.37
C THR A 93 -9.17 -11.98 17.15
N GLN A 94 -10.46 -12.26 17.35
CA GLN A 94 -11.37 -12.69 16.30
C GLN A 94 -12.09 -11.52 15.67
N LEU A 95 -12.25 -11.54 14.37
CA LEU A 95 -13.07 -10.59 13.64
C LEU A 95 -14.54 -10.75 14.04
N LYS A 96 -15.24 -9.61 14.12
CA LYS A 96 -16.69 -9.52 14.40
C LYS A 96 -17.41 -8.90 13.23
N ASN A 97 -18.69 -9.25 13.04
CA ASN A 97 -19.53 -8.57 12.06
C ASN A 97 -19.54 -7.06 12.30
N GLY A 98 -19.33 -6.28 11.23
CA GLY A 98 -19.23 -4.83 11.28
C GLY A 98 -17.82 -4.29 11.51
N ASP A 99 -16.82 -5.13 11.82
CA ASP A 99 -15.43 -4.65 11.91
C ASP A 99 -14.94 -4.14 10.56
N VAL A 100 -14.33 -2.95 10.57
CA VAL A 100 -13.65 -2.36 9.42
C VAL A 100 -12.20 -2.80 9.47
N VAL A 101 -11.81 -3.68 8.55
CA VAL A 101 -10.51 -4.33 8.55
C VAL A 101 -9.68 -3.82 7.37
N LYS A 102 -8.47 -3.36 7.67
CA LYS A 102 -7.47 -2.97 6.68
C LYS A 102 -6.43 -4.06 6.56
N PHE A 103 -6.35 -4.66 5.38
CA PHE A 103 -5.29 -5.57 5.00
C PHE A 103 -4.22 -4.83 4.22
N GLN A 104 -2.96 -5.11 4.50
CA GLN A 104 -1.83 -4.67 3.68
C GLN A 104 -0.85 -5.84 3.55
N LEU A 105 -0.34 -6.04 2.34
CA LEU A 105 0.71 -7.01 2.04
C LEU A 105 1.48 -6.59 0.79
N GLY A 106 2.62 -7.21 0.54
CA GLY A 106 3.40 -6.93 -0.67
C GLY A 106 4.22 -8.13 -1.13
N ALA A 107 4.41 -8.21 -2.44
CA ALA A 107 5.29 -9.18 -3.10
C ALA A 107 6.44 -8.47 -3.80
N GLN A 108 7.56 -9.16 -3.99
CA GLN A 108 8.67 -8.66 -4.80
C GLN A 108 9.19 -9.72 -5.78
N ILE A 109 9.62 -9.27 -6.92
CA ILE A 109 10.30 -10.06 -7.96
C ILE A 109 11.60 -9.35 -8.32
N ASP A 110 12.74 -10.01 -8.10
CA ASP A 110 14.08 -9.47 -8.37
C ASP A 110 14.38 -8.12 -7.69
N GLY A 111 13.86 -7.96 -6.46
CA GLY A 111 13.99 -6.73 -5.69
C GLY A 111 13.00 -5.63 -6.07
N TYR A 112 12.10 -5.83 -7.04
CA TYR A 112 11.09 -4.85 -7.43
C TYR A 112 9.77 -5.09 -6.66
N PRO A 113 9.43 -4.21 -5.69
CA PRO A 113 8.30 -4.43 -4.78
C PRO A 113 6.98 -3.92 -5.33
N ALA A 114 5.92 -4.67 -5.12
CA ALA A 114 4.55 -4.20 -5.27
C ALA A 114 3.79 -4.43 -3.95
N VAL A 115 3.29 -3.36 -3.36
CA VAL A 115 2.52 -3.37 -2.13
C VAL A 115 1.11 -2.89 -2.43
N LEU A 116 0.12 -3.50 -1.80
CA LEU A 116 -1.27 -3.05 -1.84
C LEU A 116 -1.93 -3.20 -0.47
N GLY A 117 -2.97 -2.40 -0.26
CA GLY A 117 -3.82 -2.45 0.91
C GLY A 117 -5.26 -2.19 0.53
N GLU A 118 -6.16 -2.90 1.17
CA GLU A 118 -7.60 -2.82 0.94
C GLU A 118 -8.36 -2.81 2.27
N THR A 119 -9.42 -2.02 2.32
CA THR A 119 -10.33 -1.97 3.47
C THR A 119 -11.58 -2.78 3.15
N VAL A 120 -11.95 -3.67 4.06
CA VAL A 120 -13.17 -4.48 3.96
C VAL A 120 -13.99 -4.32 5.25
N VAL A 121 -15.28 -4.64 5.18
CA VAL A 121 -16.14 -4.72 6.38
C VAL A 121 -16.67 -6.13 6.51
N VAL A 122 -16.45 -6.74 7.67
CA VAL A 122 -16.85 -8.12 7.95
C VAL A 122 -18.37 -8.25 7.88
N GLY A 123 -18.86 -9.23 7.12
CA GLY A 123 -20.30 -9.49 6.96
C GLY A 123 -21.04 -8.52 6.03
N ALA A 124 -20.35 -7.54 5.42
CA ALA A 124 -20.99 -6.62 4.50
C ALA A 124 -21.24 -7.27 3.11
N SER A 125 -22.42 -7.00 2.57
CA SER A 125 -22.86 -7.48 1.26
C SER A 125 -23.85 -6.49 0.63
N ALA A 126 -24.28 -6.74 -0.61
CA ALA A 126 -25.33 -5.94 -1.24
C ALA A 126 -26.66 -5.99 -0.46
N GLN A 127 -26.96 -7.12 0.22
CA GLN A 127 -28.14 -7.30 1.07
C GLN A 127 -27.96 -6.68 2.46
N ASN A 128 -26.73 -6.54 2.95
CA ASN A 128 -26.37 -5.91 4.22
C ASN A 128 -25.27 -4.87 3.98
N PRO A 129 -25.57 -3.73 3.36
CA PRO A 129 -24.57 -2.75 2.98
C PRO A 129 -24.04 -1.99 4.20
N VAL A 130 -22.79 -1.56 4.10
CA VAL A 130 -22.18 -0.62 5.05
C VAL A 130 -22.82 0.75 4.85
N THR A 131 -23.20 1.41 5.95
CA THR A 131 -23.83 2.75 5.96
C THR A 131 -23.15 3.67 6.97
N GLY A 132 -23.55 4.94 7.02
CA GLY A 132 -23.08 5.92 7.99
C GLY A 132 -21.57 6.16 7.93
N ARG A 133 -20.94 6.42 9.07
CA ARG A 133 -19.53 6.86 9.15
C ARG A 133 -18.53 5.86 8.56
N ALA A 134 -18.81 4.56 8.67
CA ALA A 134 -17.96 3.53 8.06
C ALA A 134 -18.03 3.60 6.52
N ALA A 135 -19.22 3.81 5.95
CA ALA A 135 -19.37 3.99 4.51
C ALA A 135 -18.70 5.29 4.03
N ASP A 136 -18.83 6.37 4.80
CA ASP A 136 -18.23 7.68 4.46
C ASP A 136 -16.71 7.58 4.35
N VAL A 137 -16.06 6.99 5.35
CA VAL A 137 -14.59 6.90 5.39
C VAL A 137 -14.05 5.96 4.31
N ILE A 138 -14.74 4.86 4.01
CA ILE A 138 -14.34 3.94 2.94
C ILE A 138 -14.50 4.61 1.57
N LYS A 139 -15.65 5.23 1.30
CA LYS A 139 -15.89 5.94 0.04
C LYS A 139 -14.90 7.10 -0.14
N ALA A 140 -14.59 7.84 0.93
CA ALA A 140 -13.58 8.88 0.91
C ALA A 140 -12.18 8.36 0.54
N ALA A 141 -11.75 7.23 1.13
CA ALA A 141 -10.46 6.60 0.81
C ALA A 141 -10.36 6.23 -0.67
N HIS A 142 -11.41 5.62 -1.23
CA HIS A 142 -11.46 5.26 -2.66
C HIS A 142 -11.50 6.49 -3.56
N THR A 143 -12.26 7.53 -3.21
CA THR A 143 -12.28 8.81 -3.94
C THR A 143 -10.89 9.45 -3.95
N ALA A 144 -10.22 9.49 -2.80
CA ALA A 144 -8.87 10.04 -2.68
C ALA A 144 -7.84 9.23 -3.51
N ALA A 145 -7.96 7.89 -3.53
CA ALA A 145 -7.12 7.03 -4.35
C ALA A 145 -7.35 7.27 -5.86
N ASP A 146 -8.60 7.50 -6.26
CA ASP A 146 -8.96 7.84 -7.64
C ASP A 146 -8.46 9.23 -8.06
N VAL A 147 -8.44 10.20 -7.16
CA VAL A 147 -7.79 11.50 -7.37
C VAL A 147 -6.28 11.32 -7.47
N ALA A 148 -5.67 10.62 -6.50
CA ALA A 148 -4.23 10.41 -6.45
C ALA A 148 -3.68 9.81 -7.75
N ILE A 149 -4.28 8.73 -8.26
CA ILE A 149 -3.78 8.06 -9.47
C ILE A 149 -3.83 8.96 -10.72
N ARG A 150 -4.78 9.89 -10.79
CA ARG A 150 -4.87 10.87 -11.90
C ARG A 150 -3.82 11.96 -11.83
N LEU A 151 -3.31 12.23 -10.63
CA LEU A 151 -2.28 13.22 -10.36
C LEU A 151 -0.85 12.65 -10.45
N MET A 152 -0.69 11.32 -10.47
CA MET A 152 0.62 10.67 -10.62
C MET A 152 1.13 10.82 -12.06
N ARG A 153 1.57 12.05 -12.41
CA ARG A 153 2.05 12.45 -13.75
C ARG A 153 3.38 13.20 -13.64
N PRO A 154 4.25 13.10 -14.66
CA PRO A 154 5.50 13.85 -14.67
C PRO A 154 5.26 15.35 -14.51
N GLY A 155 6.11 16.01 -13.72
CA GLY A 155 6.07 17.45 -13.49
C GLY A 155 5.14 17.90 -12.35
N MET A 156 4.25 17.05 -11.86
CA MET A 156 3.41 17.37 -10.69
C MET A 156 4.27 17.55 -9.43
N LEU A 157 3.96 18.58 -8.66
CA LEU A 157 4.60 18.84 -7.38
C LEU A 157 3.92 17.96 -6.29
N ASN A 158 4.71 17.28 -5.46
CA ASN A 158 4.19 16.40 -4.41
C ASN A 158 3.20 17.11 -3.47
N HIS A 159 3.46 18.38 -3.13
CA HIS A 159 2.58 19.16 -2.27
C HIS A 159 1.23 19.48 -2.93
N ASP A 160 1.21 19.71 -4.25
CA ASP A 160 -0.05 19.96 -4.97
C ASP A 160 -0.89 18.68 -5.05
N VAL A 161 -0.25 17.53 -5.24
CA VAL A 161 -0.90 16.22 -5.19
C VAL A 161 -1.55 16.02 -3.82
N GLY A 162 -0.80 16.20 -2.74
CA GLY A 162 -1.33 16.06 -1.37
C GLY A 162 -2.52 17.00 -1.09
N LYS A 163 -2.42 18.26 -1.50
CA LYS A 163 -3.50 19.24 -1.34
C LYS A 163 -4.79 18.83 -2.05
N GLN A 164 -4.69 18.31 -3.29
CA GLN A 164 -5.89 17.88 -4.03
C GLN A 164 -6.49 16.60 -3.44
N ILE A 165 -5.66 15.66 -2.96
CA ILE A 165 -6.14 14.49 -2.23
C ILE A 165 -6.91 14.93 -0.98
N GLU A 166 -6.38 15.86 -0.20
CA GLU A 166 -7.05 16.35 1.00
C GLU A 166 -8.37 17.08 0.66
N GLN A 167 -8.42 17.85 -0.42
CA GLN A 167 -9.65 18.48 -0.87
C GLN A 167 -10.73 17.47 -1.25
N SER A 168 -10.35 16.32 -1.82
CA SER A 168 -11.29 15.30 -2.29
C SER A 168 -12.05 14.58 -1.18
N ILE A 169 -11.53 14.61 0.05
CA ILE A 169 -12.15 13.91 1.20
C ILE A 169 -12.97 14.84 2.12
N LYS A 170 -12.88 16.15 1.93
CA LYS A 170 -13.54 17.13 2.83
C LYS A 170 -15.04 16.96 2.94
N ASP A 171 -15.69 16.66 1.83
CA ASP A 171 -17.14 16.53 1.77
C ASP A 171 -17.67 15.29 2.51
N PHE A 172 -16.78 14.36 2.88
CA PHE A 172 -17.10 13.15 3.63
C PHE A 172 -16.97 13.33 5.16
N ASP A 173 -16.61 14.53 5.65
CA ASP A 173 -16.31 14.82 7.07
C ASP A 173 -15.27 13.86 7.67
N VAL A 174 -14.26 13.54 6.90
CA VAL A 174 -13.11 12.71 7.30
C VAL A 174 -11.81 13.50 7.15
N ARG A 175 -10.74 13.00 7.75
CA ARG A 175 -9.41 13.59 7.70
C ARG A 175 -8.39 12.59 7.20
N GLY A 176 -7.38 13.07 6.47
CA GLY A 176 -6.17 12.29 6.23
C GLY A 176 -5.45 12.03 7.55
N VAL A 177 -4.98 10.81 7.76
CA VAL A 177 -4.25 10.47 8.99
C VAL A 177 -2.85 11.09 8.94
N ASP A 178 -2.50 11.80 10.01
CA ASP A 178 -1.19 12.46 10.13
C ASP A 178 -0.05 11.44 10.19
N GLY A 179 1.08 11.79 9.57
CA GLY A 179 2.28 10.95 9.51
C GLY A 179 2.26 9.87 8.42
N MET A 180 1.13 9.63 7.75
CA MET A 180 1.07 8.69 6.63
C MET A 180 1.69 9.28 5.36
N GLN A 181 2.50 8.48 4.68
CA GLN A 181 3.26 8.94 3.52
C GLN A 181 3.22 7.93 2.37
N THR A 182 2.98 8.44 1.19
CA THR A 182 3.30 7.76 -0.08
C THR A 182 4.81 7.84 -0.32
N ASN A 183 5.45 6.73 -0.61
CA ASN A 183 6.89 6.65 -0.79
C ASN A 183 7.25 6.23 -2.22
N GLN A 184 8.36 6.78 -2.73
CA GLN A 184 8.97 6.29 -3.96
C GLN A 184 9.54 4.89 -3.72
N PHE A 185 9.29 3.97 -4.67
CA PHE A 185 9.83 2.62 -4.67
C PHE A 185 10.94 2.48 -5.71
N SER A 186 11.93 1.67 -5.38
CA SER A 186 12.98 1.27 -6.31
C SER A 186 13.41 -0.16 -6.02
N LYS A 187 14.36 -0.68 -6.77
CA LYS A 187 14.91 -2.01 -6.49
C LYS A 187 15.42 -2.08 -5.05
N ASP A 188 14.98 -3.10 -4.33
CA ASP A 188 15.31 -3.36 -2.91
C ASP A 188 14.97 -2.23 -1.92
N ASN A 189 14.02 -1.36 -2.27
CA ASN A 189 13.67 -0.22 -1.43
C ASN A 189 12.21 0.20 -1.59
N ILE A 190 11.48 0.29 -0.46
CA ILE A 190 10.10 0.80 -0.36
C ILE A 190 10.02 2.16 0.38
N SER A 191 11.15 2.76 0.72
CA SER A 191 11.24 4.04 1.45
C SER A 191 12.22 4.97 0.77
N GLY A 192 11.93 5.31 -0.50
CA GLY A 192 12.74 6.23 -1.30
C GLY A 192 12.71 7.66 -0.79
N LYS A 193 13.55 8.52 -1.40
CA LYS A 193 13.72 9.92 -0.98
C LYS A 193 12.51 10.78 -1.28
N LYS A 194 11.85 10.58 -2.44
CA LYS A 194 10.68 11.35 -2.83
C LYS A 194 9.44 10.80 -2.11
N LYS A 195 8.72 11.70 -1.45
CA LYS A 195 7.55 11.37 -0.64
C LYS A 195 6.41 12.33 -0.93
N LEU A 196 5.19 11.83 -0.77
CA LEU A 196 3.98 12.66 -0.76
C LEU A 196 3.27 12.43 0.58
N ALA A 197 2.70 13.50 1.13
CA ALA A 197 1.87 13.42 2.31
C ALA A 197 0.61 14.27 2.10
N PHE A 198 -0.46 13.85 2.75
CA PHE A 198 -1.71 14.60 2.86
C PHE A 198 -2.26 14.39 4.28
N GLY A 199 -3.11 15.30 4.73
CA GLY A 199 -3.58 15.28 6.13
C GLY A 199 -2.57 15.92 7.11
N GLY A 200 -2.94 15.91 8.39
CA GLY A 200 -2.18 16.54 9.45
C GLY A 200 -2.17 18.09 9.40
N ASP A 201 -1.38 18.68 10.27
CA ASP A 201 -1.20 20.14 10.36
C ASP A 201 -0.06 20.67 9.47
N GLY A 202 0.56 19.78 8.68
CA GLY A 202 1.70 20.11 7.82
C GLY A 202 3.06 20.07 8.51
N SER A 203 3.14 19.75 9.79
CA SER A 203 4.40 19.66 10.54
C SER A 203 5.32 18.53 10.03
N SER A 204 4.73 17.47 9.49
CA SER A 204 5.43 16.30 8.91
C SER A 204 5.52 16.35 7.37
N ARG A 205 5.41 17.55 6.78
CA ARG A 205 5.42 17.70 5.32
C ARG A 205 6.80 17.35 4.74
N PRO A 206 6.88 16.42 3.76
CA PRO A 206 8.15 16.09 3.10
C PRO A 206 8.66 17.24 2.25
N ASP A 207 9.96 17.22 1.92
CA ASP A 207 10.58 18.19 1.02
C ASP A 207 9.86 18.27 -0.32
N ALA A 208 9.82 19.47 -0.91
CA ALA A 208 9.21 19.71 -2.20
C ALA A 208 9.96 18.95 -3.29
N CYS A 209 9.26 18.15 -4.07
CA CYS A 209 9.81 17.42 -5.21
C CYS A 209 8.79 17.29 -6.34
N LYS A 210 9.31 17.19 -7.58
CA LYS A 210 8.48 16.88 -8.73
C LYS A 210 8.53 15.40 -9.03
N LEU A 211 7.39 14.85 -9.44
CA LEU A 211 7.31 13.50 -9.99
C LEU A 211 7.97 13.45 -11.36
N GLU A 212 8.72 12.40 -11.63
CA GLU A 212 9.44 12.21 -12.88
C GLU A 212 8.97 10.94 -13.60
N GLU A 213 9.22 10.89 -14.90
CA GLU A 213 8.88 9.72 -15.71
C GLU A 213 9.71 8.51 -15.27
N ASN A 214 9.10 7.32 -15.30
CA ASN A 214 9.68 6.04 -14.89
C ASN A 214 9.91 5.88 -13.36
N GLU A 215 9.44 6.80 -12.55
CA GLU A 215 9.41 6.60 -11.12
C GLU A 215 8.23 5.70 -10.72
N VAL A 216 8.43 4.90 -9.66
CA VAL A 216 7.40 4.04 -9.08
C VAL A 216 7.12 4.50 -7.65
N TYR A 217 5.85 4.50 -7.27
CA TYR A 217 5.38 4.92 -5.94
C TYR A 217 4.44 3.89 -5.33
N GLY A 218 4.60 3.64 -4.04
CA GLY A 218 3.58 3.03 -3.20
C GLY A 218 2.68 4.11 -2.65
N VAL A 219 1.50 4.29 -3.28
CA VAL A 219 0.52 5.33 -2.87
C VAL A 219 -0.30 4.78 -1.72
N ASP A 220 -0.16 5.39 -0.56
CA ASP A 220 -0.84 5.00 0.68
C ASP A 220 -1.83 6.08 1.09
N ILE A 221 -3.11 5.80 0.90
CA ILE A 221 -4.22 6.68 1.27
C ILE A 221 -4.85 6.14 2.55
N VAL A 222 -4.67 6.87 3.65
CA VAL A 222 -5.30 6.53 4.93
C VAL A 222 -6.11 7.70 5.44
N VAL A 223 -7.37 7.44 5.71
CA VAL A 223 -8.32 8.44 6.21
C VAL A 223 -9.00 7.97 7.49
N SER A 224 -9.42 8.91 8.32
CA SER A 224 -10.08 8.66 9.61
C SER A 224 -11.34 9.48 9.76
N THR A 225 -12.28 8.94 10.53
CA THR A 225 -13.49 9.66 10.97
C THR A 225 -13.23 10.58 12.15
N SER A 226 -12.03 10.59 12.73
CA SER A 226 -11.67 11.53 13.81
C SER A 226 -11.62 12.98 13.30
N ALA A 227 -11.81 13.93 14.21
CA ALA A 227 -11.92 15.35 13.84
C ALA A 227 -10.58 15.95 13.37
N ASP A 228 -9.47 15.45 13.85
CA ASP A 228 -8.12 15.99 13.60
C ASP A 228 -7.17 15.06 12.84
N GLY A 229 -7.56 13.78 12.63
CA GLY A 229 -6.72 12.78 11.96
C GLY A 229 -5.44 12.41 12.69
N LYS A 230 -5.31 12.75 13.98
CA LYS A 230 -4.10 12.46 14.75
C LYS A 230 -3.96 10.99 15.07
N SER A 231 -2.76 10.48 14.87
CA SER A 231 -2.37 9.13 15.25
C SER A 231 -1.32 9.14 16.35
N LYS A 232 -1.22 8.02 17.05
CA LYS A 232 -0.17 7.76 18.04
C LYS A 232 0.42 6.37 17.81
N SER A 233 1.70 6.20 18.16
CA SER A 233 2.32 4.87 18.11
C SER A 233 1.83 3.99 19.26
N ASP A 234 1.65 2.71 18.95
CA ASP A 234 1.47 1.64 19.92
C ASP A 234 2.67 0.68 19.83
N ASP A 235 3.74 1.05 20.52
CA ASP A 235 5.02 0.35 20.45
C ASP A 235 4.95 -1.08 21.00
N ALA A 236 3.95 -1.38 21.87
CA ALA A 236 3.77 -2.71 22.46
C ALA A 236 3.51 -3.79 21.39
N PHE A 237 2.91 -3.43 20.26
CA PHE A 237 2.59 -4.35 19.16
C PHE A 237 3.51 -4.22 17.96
N THR A 238 4.59 -3.42 18.05
CA THR A 238 5.54 -3.28 16.96
C THR A 238 6.34 -4.57 16.76
N SER A 239 6.11 -5.24 15.65
CA SER A 239 6.69 -6.53 15.29
C SER A 239 7.30 -6.57 13.88
N ILE A 240 7.11 -5.49 13.11
CA ILE A 240 7.63 -5.35 11.75
C ILE A 240 8.85 -4.45 11.77
N PHE A 241 9.91 -4.89 11.13
CA PHE A 241 11.18 -4.17 11.04
C PHE A 241 11.73 -4.24 9.61
N CYS A 242 12.55 -3.25 9.24
CA CYS A 242 13.28 -3.24 7.99
C CYS A 242 14.77 -3.08 8.26
N LYS A 243 15.59 -3.89 7.59
CA LYS A 243 17.05 -3.77 7.69
C LYS A 243 17.52 -2.45 7.06
N THR A 244 18.45 -1.78 7.72
CA THR A 244 19.12 -0.57 7.22
C THR A 244 20.46 -0.90 6.56
N ASN A 245 21.11 0.13 6.02
CA ASN A 245 22.49 0.02 5.52
C ASN A 245 23.55 0.33 6.58
N ALA A 246 23.15 0.56 7.84
CA ALA A 246 24.08 0.78 8.94
C ALA A 246 24.87 -0.49 9.24
N THR A 247 26.09 -0.30 9.72
CA THR A 247 26.97 -1.39 10.15
C THR A 247 27.36 -1.17 11.61
N TYR A 248 27.22 -2.23 12.41
CA TYR A 248 27.61 -2.22 13.81
C TYR A 248 28.04 -3.62 14.24
N LEU A 249 29.07 -3.69 15.09
CA LEU A 249 29.53 -4.97 15.66
C LEU A 249 28.69 -5.34 16.88
N LEU A 250 27.63 -6.13 16.65
CA LEU A 250 26.73 -6.59 17.71
C LEU A 250 27.49 -7.38 18.78
N LYS A 251 27.27 -7.02 20.05
CA LYS A 251 27.96 -7.61 21.19
C LYS A 251 27.34 -8.93 21.62
N MET A 252 26.01 -9.03 21.65
CA MET A 252 25.32 -10.25 22.08
C MET A 252 25.32 -11.32 20.99
N ALA A 253 25.62 -12.57 21.36
CA ALA A 253 25.58 -13.71 20.43
C ALA A 253 24.18 -13.95 19.86
N THR A 254 23.13 -13.73 20.66
CA THR A 254 21.73 -13.80 20.23
C THR A 254 21.44 -12.81 19.13
N SER A 255 21.83 -11.54 19.28
CA SER A 255 21.59 -10.48 18.28
C SER A 255 22.34 -10.76 16.98
N ARG A 256 23.57 -11.28 17.05
CA ARG A 256 24.31 -11.71 15.85
C ARG A 256 23.58 -12.81 15.07
N LYS A 257 23.03 -13.81 15.78
CA LYS A 257 22.26 -14.90 15.15
C LYS A 257 20.99 -14.35 14.50
N VAL A 258 20.22 -13.53 15.23
CA VAL A 258 19.00 -12.91 14.74
C VAL A 258 19.29 -12.03 13.52
N PHE A 259 20.31 -11.19 13.58
CA PHE A 259 20.67 -10.32 12.46
C PHE A 259 21.12 -11.11 11.21
N SER A 260 21.88 -12.21 11.40
CA SER A 260 22.24 -13.12 10.31
C SER A 260 21.01 -13.79 9.67
N GLU A 261 20.02 -14.14 10.48
CA GLU A 261 18.76 -14.71 9.99
C GLU A 261 17.93 -13.68 9.22
N ILE A 262 17.82 -12.44 9.73
CA ILE A 262 17.18 -11.32 9.04
C ILE A 262 17.80 -11.10 7.65
N GLN A 263 19.14 -11.06 7.57
CA GLN A 263 19.85 -10.88 6.30
C GLN A 263 19.53 -11.98 5.27
N LYS A 264 19.33 -13.21 5.73
CA LYS A 264 19.04 -14.36 4.85
C LYS A 264 17.58 -14.39 4.39
N LYS A 265 16.63 -14.11 5.30
CA LYS A 265 15.19 -14.29 5.05
C LYS A 265 14.52 -13.05 4.44
N ALA A 266 14.81 -11.87 4.99
CA ALA A 266 14.14 -10.64 4.61
C ALA A 266 14.91 -9.81 3.56
N GLY A 267 16.23 -9.95 3.49
CA GLY A 267 17.05 -9.14 2.60
C GLY A 267 16.92 -7.65 2.92
N ALA A 268 16.42 -6.87 1.97
CA ALA A 268 16.25 -5.43 2.09
C ALA A 268 14.81 -5.01 2.45
N PHE A 269 13.86 -5.95 2.48
CA PHE A 269 12.45 -5.65 2.69
C PHE A 269 12.01 -5.75 4.15
N PRO A 270 10.91 -5.09 4.52
CA PRO A 270 10.29 -5.27 5.82
C PRO A 270 9.92 -6.73 6.08
N PHE A 271 10.10 -7.15 7.31
CA PHE A 271 9.78 -8.48 7.79
C PHE A 271 9.10 -8.41 9.16
N ASN A 272 8.24 -9.38 9.44
CA ASN A 272 7.67 -9.56 10.76
C ASN A 272 8.54 -10.56 11.54
N LEU A 273 8.68 -10.37 12.86
CA LEU A 273 9.47 -11.27 13.72
C LEU A 273 8.94 -12.71 13.71
N ARG A 274 7.66 -12.95 13.37
CA ARG A 274 7.09 -14.32 13.23
C ARG A 274 7.75 -15.13 12.11
N ALA A 275 8.41 -14.50 11.14
CA ALA A 275 9.13 -15.18 10.07
C ALA A 275 10.47 -15.76 10.53
N LEU A 276 10.96 -15.38 11.71
CA LEU A 276 12.19 -15.87 12.29
C LEU A 276 11.93 -17.19 13.07
N GLU A 277 12.99 -17.99 13.23
CA GLU A 277 12.87 -19.36 13.75
C GLU A 277 12.39 -19.43 15.21
N ASP A 278 12.81 -18.47 16.02
CA ASP A 278 12.54 -18.43 17.46
C ASP A 278 12.06 -17.02 17.84
N GLU A 279 10.78 -16.88 18.14
CA GLU A 279 10.16 -15.61 18.44
C GLU A 279 10.78 -14.92 19.67
N LYS A 280 11.03 -15.67 20.75
CA LYS A 280 11.63 -15.12 21.97
C LYS A 280 13.04 -14.58 21.71
N ARG A 281 13.82 -15.34 20.96
CA ARG A 281 15.16 -14.91 20.53
C ARG A 281 15.08 -13.71 19.59
N ALA A 282 14.12 -13.71 18.66
CA ALA A 282 13.90 -12.61 17.72
C ALA A 282 13.59 -11.28 18.46
N ARG A 283 12.67 -11.29 19.42
CA ARG A 283 12.36 -10.12 20.26
C ARG A 283 13.57 -9.57 20.99
N MET A 284 14.37 -10.46 21.62
CA MET A 284 15.58 -10.05 22.33
C MET A 284 16.65 -9.52 21.38
N GLY A 285 16.88 -10.21 20.28
CA GLY A 285 17.96 -9.87 19.34
C GLY A 285 17.69 -8.62 18.53
N VAL A 286 16.43 -8.39 18.12
CA VAL A 286 16.04 -7.21 17.35
C VAL A 286 16.18 -5.91 18.14
N GLN A 287 16.02 -5.98 19.47
CA GLN A 287 16.15 -4.81 20.34
C GLN A 287 17.56 -4.18 20.26
N GLU A 288 18.63 -4.98 20.34
CA GLU A 288 20.00 -4.47 20.15
C GLU A 288 20.21 -3.97 18.72
N CYS A 289 19.68 -4.69 17.72
CA CYS A 289 19.76 -4.26 16.33
C CYS A 289 19.07 -2.90 16.10
N SER A 290 17.91 -2.68 16.70
CA SER A 290 17.17 -1.43 16.62
C SER A 290 17.89 -0.29 17.35
N ASN A 291 18.40 -0.52 18.56
CA ASN A 291 19.15 0.47 19.34
C ASN A 291 20.41 0.97 18.63
N HIS A 292 21.00 0.14 17.78
CA HIS A 292 22.18 0.51 16.97
C HIS A 292 21.85 0.84 15.52
N GLY A 293 20.57 1.04 15.19
CA GLY A 293 20.13 1.48 13.87
C GLY A 293 20.33 0.46 12.74
N LEU A 294 20.57 -0.82 13.06
CA LEU A 294 20.70 -1.90 12.05
C LEU A 294 19.36 -2.28 11.44
N VAL A 295 18.27 -2.07 12.18
CA VAL A 295 16.90 -2.21 11.72
C VAL A 295 16.08 -1.01 12.17
N THR A 296 15.08 -0.64 11.37
CA THR A 296 14.11 0.41 11.68
C THR A 296 12.74 -0.23 11.91
N PRO A 297 12.03 0.09 13.02
CA PRO A 297 10.69 -0.42 13.26
C PRO A 297 9.67 0.24 12.34
N PHE A 298 8.68 -0.52 11.91
CA PHE A 298 7.41 -0.05 11.38
C PHE A 298 6.40 -0.04 12.53
N GLN A 299 6.28 1.11 13.17
CA GLN A 299 5.43 1.26 14.34
C GLN A 299 3.97 0.99 14.01
N VAL A 300 3.27 0.34 14.91
CA VAL A 300 1.81 0.26 14.85
C VAL A 300 1.28 1.65 15.17
N LEU A 301 0.44 2.18 14.29
CA LEU A 301 -0.24 3.44 14.52
C LEU A 301 -1.71 3.17 14.86
N VAL A 302 -2.22 3.88 15.84
CA VAL A 302 -3.63 3.89 16.21
C VAL A 302 -4.15 5.31 16.16
N ASP A 303 -5.43 5.50 15.77
CA ASP A 303 -6.06 6.80 15.87
C ASP A 303 -6.11 7.25 17.34
N ALA A 304 -5.90 8.54 17.58
CA ALA A 304 -5.93 9.08 18.95
C ALA A 304 -7.31 8.88 19.61
N SER A 305 -8.39 8.82 18.82
CA SER A 305 -9.74 8.48 19.26
C SER A 305 -10.02 6.99 19.08
N ALA A 306 -10.26 6.29 20.18
CA ALA A 306 -10.59 4.86 20.14
C ALA A 306 -11.93 4.54 19.45
N SER A 307 -12.81 5.54 19.31
CA SER A 307 -14.09 5.40 18.58
C SER A 307 -13.99 5.72 17.09
N ALA A 308 -12.82 6.16 16.62
CA ALA A 308 -12.61 6.45 15.22
C ALA A 308 -12.62 5.17 14.37
N ILE A 309 -13.02 5.33 13.13
CA ILE A 309 -12.92 4.31 12.09
C ILE A 309 -11.91 4.82 11.07
N THR A 310 -10.94 3.98 10.70
CA THR A 310 -9.97 4.32 9.68
C THR A 310 -10.13 3.42 8.46
N ALA A 311 -9.90 3.97 7.27
CA ALA A 311 -9.89 3.23 6.00
C ALA A 311 -8.61 3.49 5.24
N GLN A 312 -8.12 2.47 4.54
CA GLN A 312 -6.89 2.51 3.75
C GLN A 312 -7.14 1.99 2.33
N VAL A 313 -6.56 2.66 1.36
CA VAL A 313 -6.37 2.16 0.00
C VAL A 313 -4.90 2.35 -0.35
N PHE A 314 -4.18 1.24 -0.45
CA PHE A 314 -2.77 1.25 -0.86
C PHE A 314 -2.63 0.61 -2.24
N PHE A 315 -1.87 1.23 -3.14
CA PHE A 315 -1.57 0.67 -4.46
C PHE A 315 -0.19 1.10 -4.96
N THR A 316 0.42 0.27 -5.79
CA THR A 316 1.68 0.60 -6.45
C THR A 316 1.43 1.11 -7.86
N VAL A 317 2.11 2.20 -8.25
CA VAL A 317 1.90 2.90 -9.52
C VAL A 317 3.22 3.37 -10.10
N ALA A 318 3.37 3.29 -11.43
CA ALA A 318 4.47 3.92 -12.16
C ALA A 318 4.00 5.21 -12.84
N VAL A 319 4.84 6.23 -12.80
CA VAL A 319 4.65 7.52 -13.46
C VAL A 319 5.11 7.40 -14.92
N SER A 320 4.25 7.74 -15.87
CA SER A 320 4.64 7.75 -17.29
C SER A 320 4.17 9.02 -18.02
N GLY A 321 4.79 9.37 -19.11
CA GLY A 321 4.44 10.53 -19.92
C GLY A 321 3.00 10.52 -20.46
N LYS A 322 2.34 9.34 -20.46
CA LYS A 322 0.92 9.17 -20.85
C LYS A 322 -0.05 9.08 -19.68
N GLY A 323 0.41 9.32 -18.47
CA GLY A 323 -0.34 9.15 -17.22
C GLY A 323 0.10 7.92 -16.42
N ALA A 324 -0.52 7.70 -15.27
CA ALA A 324 -0.16 6.65 -14.35
C ALA A 324 -0.37 5.24 -14.93
N ILE A 325 0.55 4.33 -14.61
CA ILE A 325 0.43 2.89 -14.91
C ILE A 325 0.22 2.19 -13.58
N ARG A 326 -0.99 1.71 -13.30
CA ARG A 326 -1.25 0.92 -12.11
C ARG A 326 -0.52 -0.42 -12.20
N LEU A 327 0.29 -0.74 -11.20
CA LEU A 327 1.11 -1.95 -11.13
C LEU A 327 0.46 -3.03 -10.27
N THR A 328 -0.35 -2.65 -9.28
CA THR A 328 -1.25 -3.53 -8.54
C THR A 328 -2.68 -3.36 -9.07
N PRO A 329 -3.45 -4.44 -9.30
CA PRO A 329 -4.86 -4.34 -9.67
C PRO A 329 -5.69 -3.47 -8.73
N ALA A 330 -6.82 -2.97 -9.20
CA ALA A 330 -7.74 -2.21 -8.35
C ALA A 330 -8.31 -3.09 -7.23
N PRO A 331 -8.65 -2.52 -6.06
CA PRO A 331 -9.37 -3.22 -5.01
C PRO A 331 -10.62 -3.91 -5.55
N THR A 332 -10.92 -5.11 -5.03
CA THR A 332 -12.02 -5.93 -5.52
C THR A 332 -13.21 -5.98 -4.58
N TRP A 333 -13.00 -5.66 -3.31
CA TRP A 333 -14.07 -5.70 -2.33
C TRP A 333 -15.01 -4.50 -2.42
N PHE A 334 -14.46 -3.31 -2.68
CA PHE A 334 -15.24 -2.07 -2.73
C PHE A 334 -16.22 -2.09 -3.91
N ASP A 335 -17.50 -1.92 -3.58
CA ASP A 335 -18.61 -1.86 -4.52
C ASP A 335 -19.65 -0.86 -4.01
N ALA A 336 -20.25 -0.08 -4.91
CA ALA A 336 -21.29 0.89 -4.60
C ALA A 336 -22.56 0.24 -4.00
N GLU A 337 -22.81 -1.03 -4.27
CA GLU A 337 -23.92 -1.77 -3.66
C GLU A 337 -23.61 -2.20 -2.21
N LYS A 338 -22.34 -2.46 -1.89
CA LYS A 338 -21.89 -2.84 -0.55
C LYS A 338 -21.62 -1.64 0.36
N VAL A 339 -21.22 -0.49 -0.20
CA VAL A 339 -20.86 0.70 0.58
C VAL A 339 -21.76 1.86 0.16
N LYS A 340 -22.74 2.18 1.00
CA LYS A 340 -23.72 3.23 0.75
C LYS A 340 -23.46 4.44 1.66
N SER A 341 -22.71 5.40 1.16
CA SER A 341 -22.56 6.71 1.77
C SER A 341 -23.51 7.70 1.11
N GLU A 342 -24.19 8.49 1.92
CA GLU A 342 -25.05 9.60 1.46
C GLU A 342 -24.23 10.80 0.99
N LYS A 343 -22.93 10.81 1.28
CA LYS A 343 -22.02 11.91 0.93
C LYS A 343 -21.39 11.71 -0.44
N GLU A 344 -21.16 12.81 -1.13
CA GLU A 344 -20.52 12.85 -2.44
C GLU A 344 -19.59 14.06 -2.55
N VAL A 345 -18.65 14.00 -3.48
CA VAL A 345 -17.78 15.13 -3.80
C VAL A 345 -18.62 16.26 -4.36
N THR A 346 -18.55 17.45 -3.74
CA THR A 346 -19.23 18.67 -4.20
C THR A 346 -18.29 19.62 -4.95
N ASN A 347 -16.99 19.54 -4.68
CA ASN A 347 -15.98 20.39 -5.33
C ASN A 347 -15.89 20.10 -6.84
N GLU A 348 -16.18 21.13 -7.66
CA GLU A 348 -16.24 21.02 -9.13
C GLU A 348 -14.87 20.73 -9.77
N GLU A 349 -13.76 21.19 -9.19
CA GLU A 349 -12.41 20.88 -9.69
C GLU A 349 -12.10 19.39 -9.51
N ILE A 350 -12.46 18.83 -8.35
CA ILE A 350 -12.29 17.40 -8.07
C ILE A 350 -13.20 16.55 -8.95
N LYS A 351 -14.46 16.95 -9.15
CA LYS A 351 -15.37 16.25 -10.09
C LYS A 351 -14.80 16.24 -11.51
N ALA A 352 -14.33 17.40 -11.98
CA ALA A 352 -13.71 17.52 -13.30
C ALA A 352 -12.47 16.63 -13.42
N LEU A 353 -11.62 16.56 -12.38
CA LEU A 353 -10.47 15.68 -12.34
C LEU A 353 -10.88 14.19 -12.38
N LEU A 354 -11.87 13.79 -11.60
CA LEU A 354 -12.39 12.41 -11.56
C LEU A 354 -12.99 11.98 -12.90
N ALA A 355 -13.56 12.92 -13.67
CA ALA A 355 -14.07 12.66 -15.03
C ALA A 355 -12.95 12.45 -16.06
N THR A 356 -11.69 12.78 -15.75
CA THR A 356 -10.57 12.59 -16.67
C THR A 356 -10.12 11.13 -16.69
N SER A 357 -9.56 10.70 -17.84
CA SER A 357 -8.94 9.39 -17.95
C SER A 357 -7.60 9.36 -17.21
N VAL A 358 -7.32 8.28 -16.49
CA VAL A 358 -6.02 8.03 -15.83
C VAL A 358 -4.87 8.00 -16.84
N ARG A 359 -5.12 7.48 -18.05
CA ARG A 359 -4.14 7.45 -19.14
C ARG A 359 -4.70 8.06 -20.40
N GLN A 360 -3.86 8.82 -21.10
CA GLN A 360 -4.20 9.35 -22.42
C GLN A 360 -4.18 8.21 -23.45
N THR A 361 -5.32 7.95 -24.09
CA THR A 361 -5.41 7.08 -25.26
C THR A 361 -5.06 7.90 -26.50
N LYS A 362 -4.22 7.37 -27.40
CA LYS A 362 -3.99 7.98 -28.71
C LYS A 362 -5.36 8.10 -29.42
N LYS A 363 -5.83 9.32 -29.71
CA LYS A 363 -6.92 9.51 -30.66
C LYS A 363 -6.47 8.87 -31.98
N LYS A 364 -7.17 7.84 -32.46
CA LYS A 364 -7.04 7.36 -33.82
C LYS A 364 -7.43 8.53 -34.71
N THR A 365 -6.45 9.17 -35.35
CA THR A 365 -6.70 10.09 -36.46
C THR A 365 -7.34 9.26 -37.57
N LYS A 366 -8.65 9.47 -37.82
CA LYS A 366 -9.30 9.00 -39.03
C LYS A 366 -8.54 9.65 -40.19
N LYS A 367 -7.78 8.87 -40.97
CA LYS A 367 -7.31 9.25 -42.28
C LYS A 367 -8.58 9.42 -43.14
N THR A 368 -8.97 10.65 -43.41
CA THR A 368 -9.87 10.99 -44.52
C THR A 368 -9.12 10.65 -45.81
N THR A 369 -9.48 9.58 -46.44
CA THR A 369 -9.14 9.32 -47.85
C THR A 369 -10.00 10.25 -48.67
N ASP A 370 -9.44 11.38 -49.07
CA ASP A 370 -9.95 12.18 -50.17
C ASP A 370 -9.79 11.38 -51.45
N GLY A 371 -10.90 10.84 -51.95
CA GLY A 371 -11.04 10.25 -53.22
C GLY A 371 -11.24 11.35 -54.29
N SER A 372 -10.16 11.85 -54.85
CA SER A 372 -10.20 12.66 -56.05
C SER A 372 -10.43 11.74 -57.25
N SER A 373 -11.68 11.68 -57.71
CA SER A 373 -12.02 11.20 -59.05
C SER A 373 -11.83 12.30 -60.05
N ALA A 374 -10.83 12.20 -60.89
CA ALA A 374 -10.70 13.04 -62.09
C ALA A 374 -11.68 12.54 -63.17
N PRO A 375 -12.34 13.43 -63.90
CA PRO A 375 -13.20 13.01 -65.03
C PRO A 375 -12.37 12.74 -66.26
N ALA A 376 -12.64 11.60 -66.95
CA ALA A 376 -12.14 11.31 -68.27
C ALA A 376 -12.91 12.18 -69.27
N ALA A 377 -12.14 12.90 -70.12
CA ALA A 377 -12.65 13.60 -71.29
C ALA A 377 -12.41 12.72 -72.57
N ALA A 378 -13.47 12.68 -73.36
CA ALA A 378 -13.59 12.36 -74.81
C ALA A 378 -12.94 11.11 -75.38
#